data_75927f748922b9416c6d5e6bcdfbb50b
#
_entry.id   75927f748922b9416c6d5e6bcdfbb50b
#
_cell.length_a   1.000
_cell.length_b   1.000
_cell.length_c   1.000
_cell.angle_alpha   90.00
_cell.angle_beta   90.00
_cell.angle_gamma   90.00
#
_symmetry.space_group_name_H-M   'P 1'
#
loop_
_entity.id
_entity.type
_entity.pdbx_description
1 polymer ?
#
loop_
_entity_poly.entity_id
_entity_poly.type
_entity_poly.pdbx_seq_one_letter_code
_entity_poly.pdbx_strand_id
1 'polypeptide(L)'
;GSSGTDLADTCVSSINCSFSRHSLDLGLRGEYSFLDGVVWVNSCDHVRRIYDHWKRKIDTPYLRLLSLPKKVEEPQVEWFRSEIATFKDSIKDHFGVFISDDRLWKAIKLHNEIKRLQRQLYELRKKKAPPITGAEVLAVMVAGTAMPREDYKNLLKELVDELSHAEG
;
A
#
# COMPACT_ATOMS: atom_id res chain seq x y z
N GLY A 1 -5.22 -14.07 15.30
CA GLY A 1 -6.28 -13.66 16.19
C GLY A 1 -6.59 -12.20 15.97
N SER A 2 -7.84 -11.84 15.75
CA SER A 2 -8.23 -10.43 15.64
C SER A 2 -8.06 -9.80 17.02
N SER A 3 -7.03 -8.99 17.21
CA SER A 3 -7.02 -8.01 18.28
C SER A 3 -8.22 -7.08 18.04
N GLY A 4 -8.95 -6.75 19.09
CA GLY A 4 -10.06 -5.79 19.04
C GLY A 4 -9.60 -4.41 18.60
N THR A 5 -10.47 -3.42 18.76
CA THR A 5 -10.16 -2.01 18.51
C THR A 5 -10.26 -1.19 19.80
N ASP A 6 -10.10 -1.83 20.96
CA ASP A 6 -10.40 -1.27 22.28
C ASP A 6 -9.60 -0.01 22.59
N LEU A 7 -8.29 0.00 22.28
CA LEU A 7 -7.44 1.18 22.49
C LEU A 7 -7.79 2.29 21.50
N ALA A 8 -8.04 1.96 20.24
CA ALA A 8 -8.44 2.96 19.25
C ALA A 8 -9.80 3.58 19.60
N ASP A 9 -10.74 2.81 20.14
CA ASP A 9 -12.08 3.26 20.50
C ASP A 9 -12.09 4.27 21.65
N THR A 10 -11.00 4.36 22.41
CA THR A 10 -10.78 5.46 23.37
C THR A 10 -10.44 6.80 22.71
N CYS A 11 -10.02 6.75 21.44
CA CYS A 11 -9.47 7.91 20.72
C CYS A 11 -10.39 8.37 19.60
N VAL A 12 -11.06 7.44 18.92
CA VAL A 12 -11.87 7.71 17.74
C VAL A 12 -13.26 7.08 17.87
N SER A 13 -14.23 7.74 17.28
CA SER A 13 -15.62 7.27 17.28
C SER A 13 -15.76 5.93 16.52
N SER A 14 -16.70 5.10 16.98
CA SER A 14 -17.08 3.83 16.34
C SER A 14 -17.59 3.96 14.90
N ILE A 15 -17.98 5.17 14.47
CA ILE A 15 -18.34 5.46 13.08
C ILE A 15 -17.13 5.41 12.11
N ASN A 16 -15.91 5.48 12.64
CA ASN A 16 -14.72 5.28 11.81
C ASN A 16 -14.66 3.84 11.32
N CYS A 17 -14.18 3.66 10.08
CA CYS A 17 -14.10 2.33 9.48
C CYS A 17 -13.20 1.39 10.30
N SER A 18 -13.54 0.11 10.30
CA SER A 18 -12.83 -0.92 11.07
C SER A 18 -11.36 -1.02 10.70
N PHE A 19 -11.00 -0.86 9.43
CA PHE A 19 -9.61 -0.83 8.98
C PHE A 19 -8.80 0.29 9.68
N SER A 20 -9.31 1.51 9.67
CA SER A 20 -8.64 2.65 10.31
C SER A 20 -8.52 2.48 11.82
N ARG A 21 -9.60 2.03 12.49
CA ARG A 21 -9.59 1.77 13.92
C ARG A 21 -8.60 0.67 14.29
N HIS A 22 -8.61 -0.44 13.56
CA HIS A 22 -7.69 -1.56 13.79
C HIS A 22 -6.22 -1.14 13.57
N SER A 23 -5.93 -0.39 12.51
CA SER A 23 -4.58 0.14 12.27
C SER A 23 -4.09 1.02 13.42
N LEU A 24 -4.96 1.91 13.95
CA LEU A 24 -4.62 2.73 15.10
C LEU A 24 -4.41 1.89 16.35
N ASP A 25 -5.26 0.89 16.60
CA ASP A 25 -5.17 0.00 17.75
C ASP A 25 -3.84 -0.75 17.79
N LEU A 26 -3.43 -1.33 16.66
CA LEU A 26 -2.13 -2.00 16.53
C LEU A 26 -0.96 -1.03 16.77
N GLY A 27 -1.06 0.21 16.26
CA GLY A 27 -0.05 1.23 16.52
C GLY A 27 0.05 1.60 18.01
N LEU A 28 -1.09 1.75 18.69
CA LEU A 28 -1.13 2.04 20.13
C LEU A 28 -0.61 0.87 20.98
N ARG A 29 -0.70 -0.36 20.49
CA ARG A 29 -0.11 -1.56 21.12
C ARG A 29 1.38 -1.71 20.85
N GLY A 30 1.98 -0.86 20.01
CA GLY A 30 3.39 -0.95 19.63
C GLY A 30 3.71 -2.03 18.60
N GLU A 31 2.70 -2.63 17.96
CA GLU A 31 2.88 -3.67 16.96
C GLU A 31 3.64 -3.20 15.70
N TYR A 32 3.75 -1.89 15.51
CA TYR A 32 4.50 -1.25 14.41
C TYR A 32 5.81 -0.62 14.85
N SER A 33 6.33 -0.96 16.04
CA SER A 33 7.60 -0.43 16.56
C SER A 33 8.84 -0.76 15.72
N PHE A 34 8.72 -1.76 14.82
CA PHE A 34 9.76 -2.15 13.88
C PHE A 34 9.86 -1.23 12.64
N LEU A 35 8.91 -0.30 12.47
CA LEU A 35 8.89 0.59 11.31
C LEU A 35 9.76 1.83 11.53
N ASP A 36 10.65 2.11 10.60
CA ASP A 36 11.43 3.35 10.56
C ASP A 36 10.58 4.57 10.16
N GLY A 37 9.41 4.32 9.58
CA GLY A 37 8.49 5.39 9.20
C GLY A 37 7.16 4.91 8.66
N VAL A 38 6.17 5.81 8.69
CA VAL A 38 4.82 5.57 8.17
C VAL A 38 4.39 6.70 7.24
N VAL A 39 3.86 6.33 6.09
CA VAL A 39 3.24 7.26 5.15
C VAL A 39 1.75 6.96 5.09
N TRP A 40 0.95 7.90 5.56
CA TRP A 40 -0.50 7.87 5.39
C TRP A 40 -0.89 8.60 4.11
N VAL A 41 -1.93 8.11 3.45
CA VAL A 41 -2.46 8.75 2.24
C VAL A 41 -3.77 9.43 2.58
N ASN A 42 -3.91 10.71 2.24
CA ASN A 42 -5.14 11.48 2.43
C ASN A 42 -6.24 11.02 1.45
N SER A 43 -6.68 9.77 1.61
CA SER A 43 -7.69 9.12 0.76
C SER A 43 -9.11 9.36 1.24
N CYS A 44 -9.34 9.45 2.55
CA CYS A 44 -10.64 9.69 3.16
C CYS A 44 -10.50 10.33 4.55
N ASP A 45 -11.63 10.80 5.10
CA ASP A 45 -11.64 11.44 6.43
C ASP A 45 -11.23 10.48 7.55
N HIS A 46 -11.54 9.20 7.47
CA HIS A 46 -11.14 8.23 8.48
C HIS A 46 -9.61 8.10 8.56
N VAL A 47 -8.93 7.99 7.43
CA VAL A 47 -7.45 7.90 7.39
C VAL A 47 -6.81 9.20 7.89
N ARG A 48 -7.37 10.37 7.56
CA ARG A 48 -6.89 11.66 8.08
C ARG A 48 -6.97 11.72 9.60
N ARG A 49 -8.08 11.25 10.19
CA ARG A 49 -8.26 11.22 11.65
C ARG A 49 -7.26 10.28 12.32
N ILE A 50 -7.00 9.11 11.72
CA ILE A 50 -5.98 8.20 12.23
C ILE A 50 -4.59 8.84 12.17
N TYR A 51 -4.24 9.52 11.09
CA TYR A 51 -2.98 10.26 11.01
C TYR A 51 -2.82 11.28 12.14
N ASP A 52 -3.88 12.06 12.45
CA ASP A 52 -3.86 13.05 13.52
C ASP A 52 -3.64 12.41 14.91
N HIS A 53 -4.28 11.27 15.17
CA HIS A 53 -4.09 10.52 16.41
C HIS A 53 -2.73 9.84 16.47
N TRP A 54 -2.27 9.26 15.36
CA TRP A 54 -0.95 8.64 15.25
C TRP A 54 0.14 9.63 15.60
N LYS A 55 0.12 10.80 14.98
CA LYS A 55 1.08 11.88 15.21
C LYS A 55 1.19 12.31 16.68
N ARG A 56 0.10 12.18 17.44
CA ARG A 56 0.04 12.63 18.84
C ARG A 56 0.38 11.54 19.85
N LYS A 57 0.16 10.28 19.50
CA LYS A 57 0.14 9.17 20.45
C LYS A 57 1.16 8.08 20.17
N ILE A 58 1.72 8.02 18.98
CA ILE A 58 2.62 6.97 18.56
C ILE A 58 3.92 7.62 18.09
N ASP A 59 5.00 7.25 18.74
CA ASP A 59 6.33 7.71 18.35
C ASP A 59 6.77 6.94 17.10
N THR A 60 6.89 7.66 15.99
CA THR A 60 7.31 7.09 14.72
C THR A 60 8.38 8.01 14.14
N PRO A 61 9.60 7.52 13.87
CA PRO A 61 10.74 8.35 13.45
C PRO A 61 10.45 9.20 12.23
N TYR A 62 9.75 8.64 11.25
CA TYR A 62 9.29 9.37 10.06
C TYR A 62 7.78 9.21 9.90
N LEU A 63 7.06 10.30 9.91
CA LEU A 63 5.61 10.31 9.73
C LEU A 63 5.20 11.36 8.70
N ARG A 64 4.52 10.94 7.64
CA ARG A 64 4.03 11.83 6.60
C ARG A 64 2.60 11.53 6.16
N LEU A 65 1.85 12.56 5.85
CA LEU A 65 0.57 12.48 5.15
C LEU A 65 0.79 12.91 3.70
N LEU A 66 0.62 11.97 2.76
CA LEU A 66 0.66 12.24 1.32
C LEU A 66 -0.73 12.61 0.84
N SER A 67 -0.87 13.77 0.24
CA SER A 67 -2.14 14.23 -0.30
C SER A 67 -2.34 13.78 -1.74
N LEU A 68 -3.57 13.38 -2.08
CA LEU A 68 -3.96 12.98 -3.43
C LEU A 68 -4.93 13.99 -4.04
N PRO A 69 -4.82 14.30 -5.32
CA PRO A 69 -5.80 15.12 -6.01
C PRO A 69 -7.13 14.38 -6.14
N LYS A 70 -8.24 15.08 -6.01
CA LYS A 70 -9.59 14.54 -6.19
C LYS A 70 -10.07 14.60 -7.65
N LYS A 71 -9.36 15.35 -8.49
CA LYS A 71 -9.63 15.50 -9.92
C LYS A 71 -8.36 15.28 -10.72
N VAL A 72 -8.50 14.89 -11.98
CA VAL A 72 -7.40 14.64 -12.92
C VAL A 72 -7.45 15.73 -14.00
N GLU A 73 -7.25 16.97 -13.59
CA GLU A 73 -7.10 18.14 -14.48
C GLU A 73 -5.67 18.64 -14.39
N GLU A 74 -5.19 19.39 -15.38
CA GLU A 74 -3.78 19.79 -15.47
C GLU A 74 -3.26 20.51 -14.22
N PRO A 75 -3.98 21.47 -13.60
CA PRO A 75 -3.52 22.10 -12.36
C PRO A 75 -3.35 21.13 -11.19
N GLN A 76 -4.22 20.12 -11.08
CA GLN A 76 -4.14 19.12 -10.03
C GLN A 76 -3.03 18.11 -10.28
N VAL A 77 -2.73 17.79 -11.53
CA VAL A 77 -1.60 16.94 -11.90
C VAL A 77 -0.28 17.65 -11.56
N GLU A 78 -0.13 18.92 -11.90
CA GLU A 78 1.07 19.70 -11.55
C GLU A 78 1.23 19.88 -10.04
N TRP A 79 0.14 20.14 -9.34
CA TRP A 79 0.15 20.18 -7.87
C TRP A 79 0.58 18.82 -7.30
N PHE A 80 0.06 17.70 -7.80
CA PHE A 80 0.43 16.36 -7.33
C PHE A 80 1.89 16.03 -7.65
N ARG A 81 2.40 16.49 -8.79
CA ARG A 81 3.82 16.37 -9.13
C ARG A 81 4.70 17.05 -8.08
N SER A 82 4.34 18.27 -7.66
CA SER A 82 5.08 18.97 -6.60
C SER A 82 4.95 18.28 -5.23
N GLU A 83 3.80 17.69 -4.92
CA GLU A 83 3.61 16.89 -3.70
C GLU A 83 4.51 15.65 -3.68
N ILE A 84 4.61 14.93 -4.81
CA ILE A 84 5.53 13.79 -4.95
C ILE A 84 6.99 14.23 -4.87
N ALA A 85 7.36 15.35 -5.48
CA ALA A 85 8.72 15.90 -5.38
C ALA A 85 9.07 16.22 -3.92
N THR A 86 8.20 16.92 -3.21
CA THR A 86 8.37 17.22 -1.78
C THR A 86 8.44 15.95 -0.92
N PHE A 87 7.66 14.93 -1.25
CA PHE A 87 7.74 13.62 -0.60
C PHE A 87 9.11 12.96 -0.83
N LYS A 88 9.60 12.93 -2.06
CA LYS A 88 10.93 12.43 -2.42
C LYS A 88 12.03 13.13 -1.62
N ASP A 89 11.99 14.45 -1.54
CA ASP A 89 12.98 15.25 -0.81
C ASP A 89 12.92 14.95 0.70
N SER A 90 11.75 14.80 1.29
CA SER A 90 11.61 14.46 2.70
C SER A 90 12.15 13.06 3.05
N ILE A 91 12.07 12.09 2.14
CA ILE A 91 12.73 10.78 2.29
C ILE A 91 14.25 10.94 2.27
N LYS A 92 14.77 11.72 1.34
CA LYS A 92 16.20 12.02 1.24
C LYS A 92 16.70 12.68 2.53
N ASP A 93 16.00 13.68 3.03
CA ASP A 93 16.42 14.46 4.20
C ASP A 93 16.39 13.62 5.49
N HIS A 94 15.40 12.73 5.63
CA HIS A 94 15.26 11.92 6.83
C HIS A 94 16.16 10.67 6.82
N PHE A 95 16.18 9.93 5.70
CA PHE A 95 16.88 8.65 5.60
C PHE A 95 18.27 8.75 4.94
N GLY A 96 18.68 9.91 4.44
CA GLY A 96 19.93 10.08 3.71
C GLY A 96 19.96 9.35 2.36
N VAL A 97 18.82 8.94 1.82
CA VAL A 97 18.72 8.15 0.59
C VAL A 97 18.49 9.03 -0.61
N PHE A 98 19.43 8.99 -1.55
CA PHE A 98 19.27 9.69 -2.82
C PHE A 98 18.43 8.85 -3.81
N ILE A 99 17.31 9.42 -4.25
CA ILE A 99 16.41 8.81 -5.25
C ILE A 99 16.65 9.48 -6.60
N SER A 100 17.44 8.81 -7.46
CA SER A 100 17.69 9.27 -8.84
C SER A 100 16.52 8.95 -9.77
N ASP A 101 16.46 9.64 -10.90
CA ASP A 101 15.47 9.37 -11.94
C ASP A 101 15.59 7.94 -12.50
N ASP A 102 16.81 7.41 -12.62
CA ASP A 102 17.03 6.01 -13.01
C ASP A 102 16.39 5.02 -12.03
N ARG A 103 16.51 5.27 -10.72
CA ARG A 103 15.85 4.44 -9.70
C ARG A 103 14.33 4.53 -9.80
N LEU A 104 13.80 5.72 -10.04
CA LEU A 104 12.36 5.92 -10.26
C LEU A 104 11.87 5.17 -11.50
N TRP A 105 12.58 5.29 -12.62
CA TRP A 105 12.23 4.57 -13.84
C TRP A 105 12.30 3.05 -13.69
N LYS A 106 13.28 2.52 -12.97
CA LYS A 106 13.35 1.09 -12.64
C LYS A 106 12.15 0.64 -11.81
N ALA A 107 11.79 1.42 -10.79
CA ALA A 107 10.63 1.13 -9.94
C ALA A 107 9.31 1.18 -10.74
N ILE A 108 9.14 2.17 -11.63
CA ILE A 108 7.98 2.28 -12.51
C ILE A 108 7.87 1.07 -13.44
N LYS A 109 8.97 0.65 -14.07
CA LYS A 109 9.00 -0.52 -14.95
C LYS A 109 8.62 -1.79 -14.20
N LEU A 110 9.23 -2.02 -13.02
CA LEU A 110 8.92 -3.15 -12.16
C LEU A 110 7.43 -3.17 -11.76
N HIS A 111 6.90 -2.03 -11.33
CA HIS A 111 5.50 -1.92 -10.94
C HIS A 111 4.53 -2.19 -12.11
N ASN A 112 4.87 -1.69 -13.30
CA ASN A 112 4.08 -1.94 -14.50
C ASN A 112 4.12 -3.42 -14.94
N GLU A 113 5.27 -4.08 -14.77
CA GLU A 113 5.40 -5.51 -15.03
C GLU A 113 4.52 -6.34 -14.07
N ILE A 114 4.57 -6.03 -12.77
CA ILE A 114 3.69 -6.65 -11.78
C ILE A 114 2.21 -6.47 -12.16
N LYS A 115 1.80 -5.25 -12.50
CA LYS A 115 0.41 -4.99 -12.94
C LYS A 115 0.02 -5.79 -14.19
N ARG A 116 0.95 -5.98 -15.12
CA ARG A 116 0.72 -6.81 -16.31
C ARG A 116 0.48 -8.27 -15.93
N LEU A 117 1.32 -8.82 -15.06
CA LEU A 117 1.17 -10.19 -14.55
C LEU A 117 -0.14 -10.36 -13.76
N GLN A 118 -0.50 -9.41 -12.91
CA GLN A 118 -1.78 -9.41 -12.20
C GLN A 118 -2.97 -9.44 -13.17
N ARG A 119 -2.92 -8.66 -14.26
CA ARG A 119 -3.96 -8.71 -15.31
C ARG A 119 -4.00 -10.07 -15.99
N GLN A 120 -2.86 -10.68 -16.30
CA GLN A 120 -2.82 -12.02 -16.87
C GLN A 120 -3.46 -13.04 -15.92
N LEU A 121 -3.17 -12.98 -14.63
CA LEU A 121 -3.83 -13.82 -13.62
C LEU A 121 -5.35 -13.64 -13.62
N TYR A 122 -5.83 -12.41 -13.74
CA TYR A 122 -7.28 -12.13 -13.85
C TYR A 122 -7.88 -12.66 -15.15
N GLU A 123 -7.16 -12.63 -16.28
CA GLU A 123 -7.64 -13.21 -17.53
C GLU A 123 -7.80 -14.73 -17.45
N LEU A 124 -6.93 -15.43 -16.72
CA LEU A 124 -7.06 -16.89 -16.50
C LEU A 124 -8.37 -17.25 -15.78
N ARG A 125 -8.89 -16.35 -14.93
CA ARG A 125 -10.18 -16.55 -14.25
C ARG A 125 -11.40 -16.45 -15.16
N LYS A 126 -11.26 -15.90 -16.34
CA LYS A 126 -12.37 -15.79 -17.34
C LYS A 126 -12.56 -17.07 -18.13
N LYS A 127 -11.67 -18.05 -18.00
CA LYS A 127 -11.80 -19.36 -18.65
C LYS A 127 -13.08 -20.06 -18.15
N LYS A 128 -13.65 -20.93 -18.95
CA LYS A 128 -14.83 -21.74 -18.60
C LYS A 128 -14.57 -22.63 -17.38
N ALA A 129 -13.36 -23.16 -17.28
CA ALA A 129 -12.84 -23.84 -16.10
C ALA A 129 -11.60 -23.06 -15.61
N PRO A 130 -11.76 -22.17 -14.63
CA PRO A 130 -10.64 -21.36 -14.14
C PRO A 130 -9.65 -22.20 -13.33
N PRO A 131 -8.34 -22.12 -13.62
CA PRO A 131 -7.32 -22.88 -12.88
C PRO A 131 -7.02 -22.30 -11.50
N ILE A 132 -7.65 -21.21 -11.11
CA ILE A 132 -7.46 -20.53 -9.81
C ILE A 132 -8.78 -19.95 -9.32
N THR A 133 -9.06 -20.09 -8.03
CA THR A 133 -10.25 -19.54 -7.39
C THR A 133 -10.14 -18.06 -7.08
N GLY A 134 -11.27 -17.41 -6.77
CA GLY A 134 -11.29 -16.02 -6.34
C GLY A 134 -10.59 -15.78 -5.00
N ALA A 135 -10.67 -16.74 -4.08
CA ALA A 135 -10.02 -16.67 -2.77
C ALA A 135 -8.49 -16.74 -2.91
N GLU A 136 -7.98 -17.61 -3.75
CA GLU A 136 -6.55 -17.73 -4.03
C GLU A 136 -6.00 -16.47 -4.70
N VAL A 137 -6.72 -15.91 -5.69
CA VAL A 137 -6.32 -14.62 -6.28
C VAL A 137 -6.29 -13.51 -5.24
N LEU A 138 -7.25 -13.46 -4.32
CA LEU A 138 -7.22 -12.47 -3.24
C LEU A 138 -5.97 -12.64 -2.37
N ALA A 139 -5.61 -13.88 -2.00
CA ALA A 139 -4.39 -14.16 -1.24
C ALA A 139 -3.13 -13.68 -1.99
N VAL A 140 -3.04 -13.93 -3.30
CA VAL A 140 -1.95 -13.42 -4.14
C VAL A 140 -1.89 -11.90 -4.13
N MET A 141 -3.03 -11.20 -4.25
CA MET A 141 -3.05 -9.72 -4.22
C MET A 141 -2.63 -9.18 -2.84
N VAL A 142 -3.07 -9.81 -1.76
CA VAL A 142 -2.68 -9.44 -0.38
C VAL A 142 -1.18 -9.65 -0.17
N ALA A 143 -0.62 -10.79 -0.59
CA ALA A 143 0.82 -11.03 -0.53
C ALA A 143 1.63 -9.93 -1.23
N GLY A 144 1.14 -9.43 -2.38
CA GLY A 144 1.76 -8.32 -3.10
C GLY A 144 1.77 -7.00 -2.33
N THR A 145 1.02 -6.84 -1.25
CA THR A 145 1.09 -5.64 -0.40
C THR A 145 2.16 -5.72 0.68
N ALA A 146 2.63 -6.92 1.03
CA ALA A 146 3.53 -7.17 2.14
C ALA A 146 4.94 -7.65 1.71
N MET A 147 5.10 -8.10 0.46
CA MET A 147 6.37 -8.64 -0.04
C MET A 147 7.22 -7.58 -0.73
N PRO A 148 8.57 -7.72 -0.73
CA PRO A 148 9.46 -6.98 -1.62
C PRO A 148 9.02 -7.15 -3.08
N ARG A 149 9.05 -6.06 -3.84
CA ARG A 149 8.44 -6.02 -5.19
C ARG A 149 9.09 -7.00 -6.19
N GLU A 150 10.41 -7.17 -6.13
CA GLU A 150 11.11 -8.10 -7.01
C GLU A 150 10.73 -9.56 -6.72
N ASP A 151 10.67 -9.93 -5.43
CA ASP A 151 10.29 -11.28 -5.00
C ASP A 151 8.84 -11.58 -5.40
N TYR A 152 7.94 -10.63 -5.15
CA TYR A 152 6.55 -10.77 -5.56
C TYR A 152 6.41 -10.93 -7.08
N LYS A 153 7.14 -10.14 -7.88
CA LYS A 153 7.13 -10.26 -9.34
C LYS A 153 7.55 -11.66 -9.79
N ASN A 154 8.64 -12.19 -9.21
CA ASN A 154 9.18 -13.48 -9.60
C ASN A 154 8.18 -14.61 -9.29
N LEU A 155 7.66 -14.66 -8.07
CA LEU A 155 6.64 -15.64 -7.68
C LEU A 155 5.35 -15.51 -8.48
N LEU A 156 4.90 -14.29 -8.74
CA LEU A 156 3.71 -14.04 -9.55
C LEU A 156 3.89 -14.50 -11.00
N LYS A 157 5.10 -14.33 -11.54
CA LYS A 157 5.42 -14.80 -12.89
C LYS A 157 5.39 -16.34 -12.95
N GLU A 158 6.04 -17.02 -12.01
CA GLU A 158 6.02 -18.49 -11.91
C GLU A 158 4.58 -19.00 -11.81
N LEU A 159 3.77 -18.42 -10.93
CA LEU A 159 2.38 -18.79 -10.77
C LEU A 159 1.56 -18.61 -12.07
N VAL A 160 1.72 -17.47 -12.76
CA VAL A 160 1.02 -17.22 -14.02
C VAL A 160 1.45 -18.20 -15.10
N ASP A 161 2.74 -18.52 -15.18
CA ASP A 161 3.29 -19.47 -16.15
C ASP A 161 2.74 -20.89 -15.86
N GLU A 162 2.73 -21.37 -14.62
CA GLU A 162 2.14 -22.65 -14.22
C GLU A 162 0.64 -22.74 -14.57
N LEU A 163 -0.13 -21.74 -14.14
CA LEU A 163 -1.58 -21.72 -14.36
C LEU A 163 -1.96 -21.55 -15.83
N SER A 164 -1.10 -20.99 -16.64
CA SER A 164 -1.34 -20.86 -18.09
C SER A 164 -1.34 -22.21 -18.80
N HIS A 165 -0.57 -23.17 -18.27
CA HIS A 165 -0.44 -24.53 -18.80
C HIS A 165 -1.33 -25.57 -18.07
N ALA A 166 -1.95 -25.16 -16.94
CA ALA A 166 -2.85 -26.04 -16.21
C ALA A 166 -4.18 -26.23 -16.99
N GLU A 167 -4.59 -27.47 -17.13
CA GLU A 167 -5.97 -27.80 -17.48
C GLU A 167 -6.84 -27.54 -16.23
N GLY A 168 -7.88 -26.71 -16.40
CA GLY A 168 -8.79 -26.38 -15.30
C GLY A 168 -9.82 -27.47 -15.04
#